data_5afc0b58e16a6d1f7c6028dddb25fb1e
#
_entry.id   5afc0b58e16a6d1f7c6028dddb25fb1e
#
_cell.length_a   1.000
_cell.length_b   1.000
_cell.length_c   1.000
_cell.angle_alpha   90.00
_cell.angle_beta   90.00
_cell.angle_gamma   90.00
#
_symmetry.space_group_name_H-M   'P 1'
#
loop_
_entity.id
_entity.type
_entity.pdbx_description
1 polymer ?
#
loop_
_entity_poly.entity_id
_entity_poly.type
_entity_poly.pdbx_seq_one_letter_code
_entity_poly.pdbx_strand_id
1 'polypeptide(L)'
;LSLMFFLGVDVSKKTLSVVLTDHKDKTLWSNKSIPNDEVGFKKLVETVIKNVSKKAGKEEYSIAAGMEATGVYGERLAFYLNGNSHNGRIVTYVLNPAAVRAFGNSVMAPNKNDSADAQLIASYLSMAVTKEQISPWKAPSPEGRALRELSRRREELIGLLESEYNRMEKL
;
A
#
# COMPACT_ATOMS: atom_id res chain seq x y z
N LEU A 1 19.85 13.49 12.07
CA LEU A 1 18.88 12.37 12.02
C LEU A 1 17.69 12.85 11.21
N SER A 2 17.41 12.18 10.09
CA SER A 2 16.24 12.47 9.26
C SER A 2 14.99 11.96 9.97
N LEU A 3 13.93 12.78 10.03
CA LEU A 3 12.64 12.36 10.56
C LEU A 3 11.96 11.38 9.59
N MET A 4 11.41 10.28 10.11
CA MET A 4 10.68 9.31 9.31
C MET A 4 9.18 9.36 9.64
N PHE A 5 8.37 9.36 8.58
CA PHE A 5 6.90 9.33 8.65
C PHE A 5 6.39 8.10 7.90
N PHE A 6 5.23 7.62 8.29
CA PHE A 6 4.65 6.40 7.74
C PHE A 6 3.25 6.65 7.21
N LEU A 7 3.04 6.34 5.94
CA LEU A 7 1.76 6.42 5.27
C LEU A 7 1.23 5.01 5.01
N GLY A 8 0.23 4.60 5.76
CA GLY A 8 -0.51 3.36 5.51
C GLY A 8 -1.66 3.62 4.55
N VAL A 9 -1.78 2.81 3.52
CA VAL A 9 -2.83 2.93 2.50
C VAL A 9 -3.55 1.59 2.35
N ASP A 10 -4.82 1.58 2.70
CA ASP A 10 -5.75 0.51 2.32
C ASP A 10 -6.39 0.84 0.98
N VAL A 11 -6.23 -0.07 0.02
CA VAL A 11 -6.61 0.15 -1.39
C VAL A 11 -7.84 -0.64 -1.74
N SER A 12 -8.91 0.05 -2.10
CA SER A 12 -10.08 -0.54 -2.72
C SER A 12 -10.20 -0.19 -4.21
N LYS A 13 -11.15 -0.78 -4.90
CA LYS A 13 -11.36 -0.55 -6.35
C LYS A 13 -11.58 0.93 -6.69
N LYS A 14 -12.33 1.66 -5.86
CA LYS A 14 -12.75 3.05 -6.15
C LYS A 14 -12.10 4.09 -5.27
N THR A 15 -11.66 3.70 -4.08
CA THR A 15 -11.17 4.63 -3.06
C THR A 15 -9.95 4.09 -2.32
N LEU A 16 -9.22 5.00 -1.71
CA LEU A 16 -8.13 4.74 -0.79
C LEU A 16 -8.54 5.22 0.59
N SER A 17 -8.30 4.39 1.60
CA SER A 17 -8.27 4.81 3.00
C SER A 17 -6.82 4.99 3.42
N VAL A 18 -6.49 6.11 4.03
CA VAL A 18 -5.10 6.45 4.34
C VAL A 18 -4.94 6.96 5.76
N VAL A 19 -3.81 6.62 6.37
CA VAL A 19 -3.38 7.14 7.67
C VAL A 19 -1.91 7.52 7.59
N LEU A 20 -1.59 8.74 7.98
CA LEU A 20 -0.23 9.26 8.09
C LEU A 20 0.15 9.34 9.56
N THR A 21 1.24 8.70 9.95
CA THR A 21 1.76 8.72 11.34
C THR A 21 3.19 9.25 11.39
N ASP A 22 3.61 9.70 12.57
CA ASP A 22 5.00 9.97 12.88
C ASP A 22 5.71 8.69 13.40
N HIS A 23 7.00 8.81 13.73
CA HIS A 23 7.83 7.72 14.26
C HIS A 23 7.39 7.18 15.63
N LYS A 24 6.43 7.83 16.28
CA LYS A 24 5.82 7.42 17.55
C LYS A 24 4.41 6.84 17.36
N ASP A 25 4.06 6.48 16.13
CA ASP A 25 2.74 5.95 15.75
C ASP A 25 1.59 6.95 15.98
N LYS A 26 1.92 8.24 16.19
CA LYS A 26 0.91 9.29 16.37
C LYS A 26 0.35 9.69 15.01
N THR A 27 -0.97 9.59 14.85
CA THR A 27 -1.67 10.02 13.65
C THR A 27 -1.58 11.54 13.47
N LEU A 28 -1.06 11.95 12.31
CA LEU A 28 -0.98 13.34 11.88
C LEU A 28 -2.14 13.72 10.96
N TRP A 29 -2.58 12.78 10.15
CA TRP A 29 -3.67 12.98 9.21
C TRP A 29 -4.25 11.64 8.77
N SER A 30 -5.55 11.62 8.47
CA SER A 30 -6.24 10.46 7.88
C SER A 30 -7.34 10.89 6.93
N ASN A 31 -7.66 10.06 5.95
CA ASN A 31 -8.80 10.23 5.05
C ASN A 31 -9.27 8.84 4.57
N LYS A 32 -10.59 8.64 4.55
CA LYS A 32 -11.19 7.33 4.23
C LYS A 32 -11.71 7.21 2.81
N SER A 33 -11.62 8.27 2.00
CA SER A 33 -12.35 8.36 0.74
C SER A 33 -11.62 9.18 -0.33
N ILE A 34 -10.33 8.88 -0.53
CA ILE A 34 -9.56 9.47 -1.63
C ILE A 34 -9.87 8.64 -2.89
N PRO A 35 -10.20 9.27 -4.03
CA PRO A 35 -10.40 8.53 -5.27
C PRO A 35 -9.17 7.70 -5.68
N ASN A 36 -9.39 6.45 -6.11
CA ASN A 36 -8.31 5.58 -6.61
C ASN A 36 -8.04 5.86 -8.10
N ASP A 37 -7.61 7.09 -8.39
CA ASP A 37 -7.25 7.60 -9.72
C ASP A 37 -6.10 8.62 -9.61
N GLU A 38 -5.61 9.09 -10.75
CA GLU A 38 -4.48 10.03 -10.79
C GLU A 38 -4.75 11.35 -10.05
N VAL A 39 -6.00 11.85 -10.09
CA VAL A 39 -6.39 13.07 -9.38
C VAL A 39 -6.31 12.86 -7.88
N GLY A 40 -6.84 11.71 -7.41
CA GLY A 40 -6.75 11.30 -6.02
C GLY A 40 -5.30 11.09 -5.56
N PHE A 41 -4.47 10.46 -6.37
CA PHE A 41 -3.05 10.24 -6.06
C PHE A 41 -2.27 11.55 -5.93
N LYS A 42 -2.49 12.48 -6.85
CA LYS A 42 -1.88 13.82 -6.79
C LYS A 42 -2.26 14.54 -5.51
N LYS A 43 -3.56 14.57 -5.20
CA LYS A 43 -4.09 15.20 -3.97
C LYS A 43 -3.54 14.53 -2.71
N LEU A 44 -3.40 13.20 -2.72
CA LEU A 44 -2.80 12.43 -1.62
C LEU A 44 -1.37 12.89 -1.36
N VAL A 45 -0.52 12.89 -2.40
CA VAL A 45 0.89 13.29 -2.28
C VAL A 45 1.02 14.73 -1.79
N GLU A 46 0.28 15.67 -2.38
CA GLU A 46 0.30 17.09 -1.97
C GLU A 46 -0.10 17.26 -0.49
N THR A 47 -1.15 16.55 -0.05
CA THR A 47 -1.64 16.63 1.33
C THR A 47 -0.64 16.00 2.31
N VAL A 48 -0.07 14.85 1.97
CA VAL A 48 0.94 14.18 2.80
C VAL A 48 2.17 15.06 2.96
N ILE A 49 2.73 15.57 1.86
CA ILE A 49 3.89 16.46 1.90
C ILE A 49 3.60 17.71 2.74
N LYS A 50 2.43 18.33 2.58
CA LYS A 50 2.02 19.51 3.37
C LYS A 50 2.00 19.23 4.88
N ASN A 51 1.41 18.10 5.29
CA ASN A 51 1.32 17.72 6.71
C ASN A 51 2.69 17.38 7.29
N VAL A 52 3.49 16.62 6.54
CA VAL A 52 4.85 16.25 6.98
C VAL A 52 5.76 17.46 7.07
N SER A 53 5.78 18.33 6.05
CA SER A 53 6.61 19.56 6.06
C SER A 53 6.24 20.49 7.22
N LYS A 54 4.94 20.62 7.53
CA LYS A 54 4.50 21.39 8.70
C LYS A 54 5.01 20.79 10.02
N LYS A 55 5.05 19.46 10.12
CA LYS A 55 5.51 18.75 11.32
C LYS A 55 7.03 18.75 11.44
N ALA A 56 7.74 18.53 10.34
CA ALA A 56 9.21 18.46 10.30
C ALA A 56 9.88 19.84 10.43
N GLY A 57 9.18 20.93 10.01
CA GLY A 57 9.76 22.27 10.02
C GLY A 57 10.95 22.38 9.09
N LYS A 58 12.15 22.59 9.66
CA LYS A 58 13.42 22.69 8.92
C LYS A 58 14.20 21.38 8.88
N GLU A 59 13.74 20.34 9.54
CA GLU A 59 14.43 19.05 9.59
C GLU A 59 14.25 18.28 8.28
N GLU A 60 15.28 17.52 7.91
CA GLU A 60 15.17 16.57 6.81
C GLU A 60 14.21 15.45 7.17
N TYR A 61 13.42 15.00 6.20
CA TYR A 61 12.46 13.94 6.42
C TYR A 61 12.36 12.98 5.23
N SER A 62 11.93 11.77 5.54
CA SER A 62 11.49 10.76 4.58
C SER A 62 10.13 10.19 4.96
N ILE A 63 9.42 9.68 3.97
CA ILE A 63 8.08 9.11 4.12
C ILE A 63 8.12 7.70 3.57
N ALA A 64 7.88 6.71 4.41
CA ALA A 64 7.59 5.35 3.96
C ALA A 64 6.09 5.25 3.65
N ALA A 65 5.75 4.94 2.41
CA ALA A 65 4.36 4.72 1.98
C ALA A 65 4.14 3.24 1.73
N GLY A 66 3.28 2.61 2.52
CA GLY A 66 2.99 1.18 2.47
C GLY A 66 1.54 0.89 2.08
N MET A 67 1.37 -0.14 1.26
CA MET A 67 0.08 -0.70 0.88
C MET A 67 0.18 -2.21 0.75
N GLU A 68 -0.94 -2.91 0.95
CA GLU A 68 -0.98 -4.35 0.73
C GLU A 68 -0.92 -4.69 -0.77
N ALA A 69 -0.35 -5.87 -1.09
CA ALA A 69 -0.29 -6.42 -2.44
C ALA A 69 -1.68 -6.94 -2.88
N THR A 70 -2.67 -6.06 -2.99
CA THR A 70 -4.06 -6.39 -3.33
C THR A 70 -4.34 -6.28 -4.84
N GLY A 71 -3.56 -6.98 -5.65
CA GLY A 71 -3.77 -7.06 -7.10
C GLY A 71 -3.54 -5.74 -7.85
N VAL A 72 -4.27 -5.56 -8.97
CA VAL A 72 -4.07 -4.43 -9.90
C VAL A 72 -4.39 -3.05 -9.33
N TYR A 73 -5.25 -2.98 -8.31
CA TYR A 73 -5.70 -1.69 -7.77
C TYR A 73 -4.61 -0.97 -6.96
N GLY A 74 -3.81 -1.71 -6.19
CA GLY A 74 -2.68 -1.16 -5.45
C GLY A 74 -1.46 -0.89 -6.32
N GLU A 75 -1.29 -1.68 -7.39
CA GLU A 75 -0.15 -1.55 -8.30
C GLU A 75 -0.11 -0.17 -8.99
N ARG A 76 -1.25 0.39 -9.40
CA ARG A 76 -1.35 1.74 -9.99
C ARG A 76 -0.82 2.81 -9.04
N LEU A 77 -1.22 2.76 -7.78
CA LEU A 77 -0.72 3.70 -6.76
C LEU A 77 0.77 3.51 -6.51
N ALA A 78 1.26 2.26 -6.43
CA ALA A 78 2.68 1.98 -6.24
C ALA A 78 3.54 2.56 -7.38
N PHE A 79 3.11 2.40 -8.64
CA PHE A 79 3.78 3.02 -9.80
C PHE A 79 3.75 4.54 -9.71
N TYR A 80 2.61 5.12 -9.36
CA TYR A 80 2.46 6.57 -9.25
C TYR A 80 3.40 7.14 -8.17
N LEU A 81 3.42 6.56 -6.97
CA LEU A 81 4.29 7.01 -5.88
C LEU A 81 5.78 6.83 -6.21
N ASN A 82 6.14 5.73 -6.87
CA ASN A 82 7.52 5.49 -7.28
C ASN A 82 7.99 6.49 -8.35
N GLY A 83 7.12 6.86 -9.29
CA GLY A 83 7.40 7.89 -10.31
C GLY A 83 7.34 9.33 -9.77
N ASN A 84 6.62 9.56 -8.68
CA ASN A 84 6.41 10.85 -8.04
C ASN A 84 6.96 10.87 -6.60
N SER A 85 8.18 10.38 -6.43
CA SER A 85 8.84 10.22 -5.12
C SER A 85 9.16 11.54 -4.39
N HIS A 86 8.80 12.66 -4.96
CA HIS A 86 9.06 14.00 -4.40
C HIS A 86 10.53 14.20 -4.00
N ASN A 87 11.43 14.10 -4.98
CA ASN A 87 12.89 14.17 -4.80
C ASN A 87 13.44 13.05 -3.89
N GLY A 88 12.87 11.84 -3.97
CA GLY A 88 13.32 10.69 -3.17
C GLY A 88 12.83 10.68 -1.72
N ARG A 89 11.98 11.63 -1.34
CA ARG A 89 11.43 11.69 0.03
C ARG A 89 10.36 10.64 0.30
N ILE A 90 9.63 10.19 -0.73
CA ILE A 90 8.63 9.12 -0.61
C ILE A 90 9.25 7.82 -1.09
N VAL A 91 9.31 6.85 -0.20
CA VAL A 91 9.76 5.48 -0.47
C VAL A 91 8.56 4.55 -0.40
N THR A 92 8.30 3.83 -1.48
CA THR A 92 7.13 2.95 -1.59
C THR A 92 7.43 1.53 -1.13
N TYR A 93 6.52 0.93 -0.40
CA TYR A 93 6.56 -0.46 0.05
C TYR A 93 5.26 -1.18 -0.31
N VAL A 94 5.37 -2.36 -0.90
CA VAL A 94 4.24 -3.26 -1.14
C VAL A 94 4.34 -4.41 -0.15
N LEU A 95 3.35 -4.52 0.71
CA LEU A 95 3.37 -5.37 1.89
C LEU A 95 2.66 -6.70 1.61
N ASN A 96 3.16 -7.76 2.23
CA ASN A 96 2.47 -9.06 2.21
C ASN A 96 1.23 -9.00 3.13
N PRO A 97 0.01 -9.21 2.62
CA PRO A 97 -1.21 -9.17 3.42
C PRO A 97 -1.22 -10.16 4.60
N ALA A 98 -0.57 -11.33 4.42
CA ALA A 98 -0.47 -12.31 5.50
C ALA A 98 0.39 -11.80 6.66
N ALA A 99 1.47 -11.06 6.37
CA ALA A 99 2.34 -10.48 7.40
C ALA A 99 1.63 -9.33 8.14
N VAL A 100 0.91 -8.46 7.43
CA VAL A 100 0.10 -7.39 8.04
C VAL A 100 -0.97 -7.97 8.96
N ARG A 101 -1.66 -9.03 8.50
CA ARG A 101 -2.68 -9.73 9.30
C ARG A 101 -2.10 -10.41 10.54
N ALA A 102 -0.96 -11.08 10.41
CA ALA A 102 -0.27 -11.71 11.54
C ALA A 102 0.15 -10.67 12.59
N PHE A 103 0.66 -9.52 12.14
CA PHE A 103 0.97 -8.40 13.03
C PHE A 103 -0.29 -7.87 13.73
N GLY A 104 -1.39 -7.68 13.01
CA GLY A 104 -2.67 -7.26 13.58
C GLY A 104 -3.17 -8.21 14.68
N ASN A 105 -3.05 -9.52 14.47
CA ASN A 105 -3.41 -10.52 15.47
C ASN A 105 -2.51 -10.46 16.72
N SER A 106 -1.22 -10.10 16.54
CA SER A 106 -0.26 -10.00 17.66
C SER A 106 -0.48 -8.77 18.54
N VAL A 107 -0.98 -7.66 17.97
CA VAL A 107 -1.23 -6.41 18.72
C VAL A 107 -2.66 -6.27 19.22
N MET A 108 -3.49 -7.32 19.07
CA MET A 108 -4.89 -7.39 19.56
C MET A 108 -5.71 -6.14 19.21
N ALA A 109 -5.93 -5.89 17.93
CA ALA A 109 -6.83 -4.83 17.47
C ALA A 109 -8.29 -5.37 17.41
N PRO A 110 -9.19 -5.02 18.37
CA PRO A 110 -10.51 -5.65 18.46
C PRO A 110 -11.57 -5.10 17.51
N ASN A 111 -11.27 -4.10 16.68
CA ASN A 111 -12.27 -3.43 15.84
C ASN A 111 -11.89 -3.42 14.37
N LYS A 112 -12.62 -4.19 13.55
CA LYS A 112 -12.63 -4.10 12.08
C LYS A 112 -13.42 -2.87 11.63
N ASN A 113 -12.70 -1.81 11.28
CA ASN A 113 -13.21 -0.67 10.51
C ASN A 113 -12.18 -0.36 9.42
N ASP A 114 -12.60 0.12 8.24
CA ASP A 114 -11.71 0.46 7.10
C ASP A 114 -10.57 1.43 7.49
N SER A 115 -10.76 2.25 8.51
CA SER A 115 -9.70 3.09 9.09
C SER A 115 -8.73 2.31 9.98
N ALA A 116 -9.16 1.15 10.51
CA ALA A 116 -8.31 0.28 11.27
C ALA A 116 -7.29 -0.42 10.36
N ASP A 117 -7.66 -0.74 9.12
CA ASP A 117 -6.78 -1.41 8.18
C ASP A 117 -5.64 -0.47 7.71
N ALA A 118 -5.93 0.77 7.36
CA ALA A 118 -4.90 1.77 7.02
C ALA A 118 -3.98 2.10 8.22
N GLN A 119 -4.53 2.18 9.43
CA GLN A 119 -3.75 2.36 10.66
C GLN A 119 -2.85 1.15 10.93
N LEU A 120 -3.39 -0.06 10.78
CA LEU A 120 -2.64 -1.30 10.95
C LEU A 120 -1.49 -1.40 9.94
N ILE A 121 -1.75 -1.02 8.67
CA ILE A 121 -0.72 -0.95 7.63
C ILE A 121 0.37 0.06 8.02
N ALA A 122 0.02 1.25 8.51
CA ALA A 122 0.99 2.26 8.95
C ALA A 122 1.84 1.75 10.12
N SER A 123 1.24 1.13 11.12
CA SER A 123 1.94 0.60 12.30
C SER A 123 2.85 -0.58 11.94
N TYR A 124 2.37 -1.51 11.10
CA TYR A 124 3.22 -2.60 10.58
C TYR A 124 4.40 -2.06 9.78
N LEU A 125 4.15 -1.09 8.89
CA LEU A 125 5.17 -0.46 8.07
C LEU A 125 6.25 0.21 8.94
N SER A 126 5.83 0.95 9.96
CA SER A 126 6.72 1.60 10.93
C SER A 126 7.65 0.57 11.59
N MET A 127 7.10 -0.52 12.10
CA MET A 127 7.86 -1.60 12.73
C MET A 127 8.80 -2.27 11.73
N ALA A 128 8.30 -2.67 10.55
CA ALA A 128 9.04 -3.47 9.59
C ALA A 128 10.17 -2.67 8.90
N VAL A 129 9.97 -1.38 8.63
CA VAL A 129 11.01 -0.49 8.09
C VAL A 129 12.08 -0.20 9.14
N THR A 130 11.68 0.12 10.37
CA THR A 130 12.62 0.41 11.47
C THR A 130 13.51 -0.80 11.81
N LYS A 131 12.97 -2.01 11.68
CA LYS A 131 13.70 -3.26 11.89
C LYS A 131 14.38 -3.82 10.62
N GLU A 132 14.35 -3.08 9.52
CA GLU A 132 14.93 -3.48 8.22
C GLU A 132 14.40 -4.84 7.71
N GLN A 133 13.16 -5.18 8.04
CA GLN A 133 12.55 -6.46 7.68
C GLN A 133 11.94 -6.49 6.27
N ILE A 134 11.77 -5.32 5.66
CA ILE A 134 11.22 -5.16 4.32
C ILE A 134 12.07 -4.21 3.49
N SER A 135 12.09 -4.45 2.19
CA SER A 135 12.82 -3.60 1.23
C SER A 135 11.86 -2.70 0.46
N PRO A 136 12.33 -1.53 0.00
CA PRO A 136 11.57 -0.67 -0.90
C PRO A 136 11.10 -1.43 -2.14
N TRP A 137 9.87 -1.15 -2.55
CA TRP A 137 9.31 -1.73 -3.76
C TRP A 137 10.04 -1.20 -5.00
N LYS A 138 10.41 -2.14 -5.87
CA LYS A 138 10.99 -1.83 -7.17
C LYS A 138 9.96 -2.11 -8.25
N ALA A 139 9.72 -1.12 -9.11
CA ALA A 139 8.84 -1.31 -10.25
C ALA A 139 9.35 -2.47 -11.12
N PRO A 140 8.52 -3.47 -11.44
CA PRO A 140 8.91 -4.55 -12.33
C PRO A 140 9.20 -4.00 -13.73
N SER A 141 10.13 -4.65 -14.44
CA SER A 141 10.41 -4.32 -15.83
C SER A 141 9.17 -4.51 -16.74
N PRO A 142 9.11 -3.88 -17.92
CA PRO A 142 8.02 -4.10 -18.87
C PRO A 142 7.82 -5.59 -19.20
N GLU A 143 8.91 -6.34 -19.35
CA GLU A 143 8.90 -7.79 -19.61
C GLU A 143 8.36 -8.56 -18.39
N GLY A 144 8.78 -8.18 -17.18
CA GLY A 144 8.29 -8.78 -15.94
C GLY A 144 6.80 -8.54 -15.73
N ARG A 145 6.27 -7.37 -16.15
CA ARG A 145 4.83 -7.09 -16.13
C ARG A 145 4.08 -7.95 -17.15
N ALA A 146 4.57 -8.03 -18.38
CA ALA A 146 3.97 -8.84 -19.43
C ALA A 146 3.91 -10.32 -19.02
N LEU A 147 5.00 -10.85 -18.46
CA LEU A 147 5.05 -12.22 -17.96
C LEU A 147 4.03 -12.47 -16.84
N ARG A 148 3.89 -11.54 -15.91
CA ARG A 148 2.91 -11.63 -14.81
C ARG A 148 1.47 -11.59 -15.32
N GLU A 149 1.16 -10.75 -16.31
CA GLU A 149 -0.16 -10.70 -16.95
C GLU A 149 -0.47 -12.01 -17.68
N LEU A 150 0.48 -12.56 -18.43
CA LEU A 150 0.32 -13.85 -19.10
C LEU A 150 0.11 -14.99 -18.10
N SER A 151 0.84 -15.00 -16.99
CA SER A 151 0.67 -16.00 -15.94
C SER A 151 -0.72 -15.93 -15.31
N ARG A 152 -1.19 -14.73 -14.96
CA ARG A 152 -2.56 -14.51 -14.44
C ARG A 152 -3.62 -14.97 -15.45
N ARG A 153 -3.44 -14.62 -16.73
CA ARG A 153 -4.36 -15.04 -17.79
C ARG A 153 -4.40 -16.54 -17.96
N ARG A 154 -3.25 -17.19 -17.87
CA ARG A 154 -3.17 -18.66 -17.89
C ARG A 154 -3.94 -19.29 -16.72
N GLU A 155 -3.78 -18.77 -15.51
CA GLU A 155 -4.50 -19.25 -14.32
C GLU A 155 -6.01 -19.08 -14.45
N GLU A 156 -6.48 -17.92 -14.94
CA GLU A 156 -7.88 -17.68 -15.24
C GLU A 156 -8.47 -18.70 -16.23
N LEU A 157 -7.73 -18.97 -17.33
CA LEU A 157 -8.16 -19.91 -18.35
C LEU A 157 -8.20 -21.36 -17.82
N ILE A 158 -7.25 -21.75 -16.98
CA ILE A 158 -7.27 -23.06 -16.31
C ILE A 158 -8.51 -23.16 -15.40
N GLY A 159 -8.79 -22.16 -14.58
CA GLY A 159 -9.98 -22.14 -13.71
C GLY A 159 -11.30 -22.20 -14.49
N LEU A 160 -11.38 -21.53 -15.65
CA LEU A 160 -12.54 -21.64 -16.54
C LEU A 160 -12.68 -23.05 -17.12
N LEU A 161 -11.57 -23.65 -17.56
CA LEU A 161 -11.54 -25.01 -18.09
C LEU A 161 -12.01 -26.02 -17.03
N GLU A 162 -11.50 -25.94 -15.82
CA GLU A 162 -11.91 -26.80 -14.69
C GLU A 162 -13.41 -26.63 -14.38
N SER A 163 -13.89 -25.39 -14.40
CA SER A 163 -15.31 -25.08 -14.19
C SER A 163 -16.21 -25.74 -15.25
N GLU A 164 -15.81 -25.70 -16.53
CA GLU A 164 -16.56 -26.33 -17.61
C GLU A 164 -16.46 -27.86 -17.55
N TYR A 165 -15.32 -28.43 -17.19
CA TYR A 165 -15.17 -29.87 -16.96
C TYR A 165 -16.14 -30.36 -15.86
N ASN A 166 -16.16 -29.69 -14.72
CA ASN A 166 -17.07 -30.02 -13.61
C ASN A 166 -18.56 -29.87 -13.99
N ARG A 167 -18.87 -29.03 -14.97
CA ARG A 167 -20.22 -28.84 -15.49
C ARG A 167 -20.63 -29.98 -16.40
N MET A 168 -19.69 -30.47 -17.22
CA MET A 168 -19.93 -31.61 -18.11
C MET A 168 -20.12 -32.94 -17.35
N GLU A 169 -19.40 -33.14 -16.24
CA GLU A 169 -19.54 -34.33 -15.40
C GLU A 169 -20.87 -34.43 -14.66
N LYS A 170 -21.66 -33.35 -14.59
CA LYS A 170 -22.97 -33.29 -13.94
C LYS A 170 -24.13 -33.48 -14.91
N LEU A 171 -23.86 -33.64 -16.20
CA LEU A 171 -24.84 -33.95 -17.25
C LEU A 171 -24.91 -35.46 -17.49
#